data_090f39e1d7b5d4fe6e1724ab3422058b
#
_entry.id   090f39e1d7b5d4fe6e1724ab3422058b
#
_cell.length_a   1.000
_cell.length_b   1.000
_cell.length_c   1.000
_cell.angle_alpha   90.00
_cell.angle_beta   90.00
_cell.angle_gamma   90.00
#
_symmetry.space_group_name_H-M   'P 1'
#
loop_
_entity.id
_entity.type
_entity.pdbx_description
1 polymer ?
#
loop_
_entity_poly.entity_id
_entity_poly.type
_entity_poly.pdbx_seq_one_letter_code
_entity_poly.pdbx_strand_id
1 'polypeptide(L)'
;MNTLRNPSALYPNLGLVKWGVAVLALLASIAMNVTLSAQERVSSATSTQQQLVIIDTDIGDDIDDVLALGLALSSPELKVLGVTTAWGDTSLRARLVDRFLNDTGNVQIPVAMGIPKHKQGEGAFSQARWAERGPQKQHQAAVDFLLQQIRLHPGEITLVELGPMTNLGAALERDPDTFRKLKRIVAMCGAVRKGYDRYGLLFDSPLPVPEYNIAMDVEAARKVFDSSVPLYVMPLDSTQLKLDELKREQLFAHGSAMTDDFTLLYHEWSAKTGQQTPTMFDVMAVAYAIDSNICPVTPMRLSIGSDGVTHEQDGKPNTWVCLHSSSDPFFQFYLGRVLRWTEPANTSSER
;
A
#
# COMPACT_ATOMS: atom_id res chain seq x y z
N MET A 1 -6.69 107.62 2.52
CA MET A 1 -7.71 107.79 1.49
C MET A 1 -7.91 106.42 0.83
N ASN A 2 -9.17 105.94 0.85
CA ASN A 2 -9.79 104.91 -0.02
C ASN A 2 -9.15 103.53 -0.06
N THR A 3 -9.68 102.57 0.67
CA THR A 3 -10.80 101.66 0.34
C THR A 3 -10.64 100.86 -0.95
N LEU A 4 -10.57 99.58 -0.84
CA LEU A 4 -11.53 98.75 -1.53
C LEU A 4 -11.43 97.28 -1.02
N ARG A 5 -12.59 96.74 -0.78
CA ARG A 5 -12.86 95.33 -0.30
C ARG A 5 -12.65 94.31 -1.43
N ASN A 6 -12.30 93.11 -1.07
CA ASN A 6 -12.49 91.96 -1.93
C ASN A 6 -13.12 90.83 -1.13
N PRO A 7 -14.24 90.21 -1.53
CA PRO A 7 -14.85 89.07 -0.92
C PRO A 7 -14.38 87.78 -1.63
N SER A 8 -13.68 86.95 -0.97
CA SER A 8 -13.36 85.60 -1.47
C SER A 8 -14.47 84.64 -1.13
N ALA A 9 -15.04 84.05 -2.18
CA ALA A 9 -16.10 83.05 -2.14
C ALA A 9 -15.49 81.70 -1.73
N LEU A 10 -16.16 81.04 -0.76
CA LEU A 10 -15.97 79.66 -0.35
C LEU A 10 -16.55 78.72 -1.42
N TYR A 11 -15.75 77.84 -1.93
CA TYR A 11 -16.20 76.61 -2.63
C TYR A 11 -15.85 75.39 -1.82
N PRO A 12 -16.80 74.53 -1.49
CA PRO A 12 -16.49 73.27 -0.79
C PRO A 12 -15.96 72.21 -1.77
N ASN A 13 -14.87 71.56 -1.40
CA ASN A 13 -14.24 70.44 -2.09
C ASN A 13 -15.14 69.17 -2.05
N LEU A 14 -16.17 69.10 -2.84
CA LEU A 14 -17.04 67.90 -2.96
C LEU A 14 -16.48 66.80 -3.90
N GLY A 15 -15.37 67.08 -4.60
CA GLY A 15 -14.78 66.12 -5.54
C GLY A 15 -13.94 65.03 -4.93
N LEU A 16 -13.15 65.35 -3.91
CA LEU A 16 -12.20 64.38 -3.29
C LEU A 16 -12.87 63.25 -2.49
N VAL A 17 -14.03 63.52 -1.88
CA VAL A 17 -14.75 62.51 -1.09
C VAL A 17 -15.36 61.41 -1.97
N LYS A 18 -15.84 61.77 -3.19
CA LYS A 18 -16.43 60.78 -4.12
C LYS A 18 -15.39 59.80 -4.70
N TRP A 19 -14.16 60.25 -4.93
CA TRP A 19 -13.08 59.39 -5.43
C TRP A 19 -12.54 58.43 -4.34
N GLY A 20 -12.46 58.85 -3.08
CA GLY A 20 -12.05 58.03 -1.98
C GLY A 20 -13.00 56.86 -1.71
N VAL A 21 -14.30 57.06 -1.78
CA VAL A 21 -15.34 56.02 -1.61
C VAL A 21 -15.31 54.99 -2.77
N ALA A 22 -15.10 55.46 -4.00
CA ALA A 22 -15.04 54.60 -5.19
C ALA A 22 -13.78 53.69 -5.15
N VAL A 23 -12.63 54.22 -4.72
CA VAL A 23 -11.39 53.43 -4.60
C VAL A 23 -11.48 52.41 -3.47
N LEU A 24 -12.07 52.77 -2.33
CA LEU A 24 -12.30 51.83 -1.21
C LEU A 24 -13.28 50.70 -1.59
N ALA A 25 -14.33 51.00 -2.35
CA ALA A 25 -15.28 49.99 -2.85
C ALA A 25 -14.62 49.05 -3.87
N LEU A 26 -13.73 49.55 -4.72
CA LEU A 26 -13.01 48.74 -5.69
C LEU A 26 -11.97 47.82 -5.00
N LEU A 27 -11.25 48.32 -4.02
CA LEU A 27 -10.29 47.52 -3.23
C LEU A 27 -11.00 46.45 -2.37
N ALA A 28 -12.16 46.76 -1.80
CA ALA A 28 -12.97 45.80 -1.07
C ALA A 28 -13.52 44.69 -2.01
N SER A 29 -13.94 45.05 -3.24
CA SER A 29 -14.38 44.04 -4.22
C SER A 29 -13.26 43.16 -4.73
N ILE A 30 -12.04 43.69 -4.88
CA ILE A 30 -10.84 42.92 -5.26
C ILE A 30 -10.42 41.96 -4.11
N ALA A 31 -10.41 42.45 -2.87
CA ALA A 31 -10.11 41.63 -1.70
C ALA A 31 -11.13 40.48 -1.52
N MET A 32 -12.41 40.75 -1.74
CA MET A 32 -13.48 39.75 -1.62
C MET A 32 -13.42 38.69 -2.73
N ASN A 33 -13.04 39.06 -3.96
CA ASN A 33 -12.84 38.12 -5.06
C ASN A 33 -11.57 37.30 -4.88
N VAL A 34 -10.51 37.83 -4.28
CA VAL A 34 -9.28 37.08 -3.97
C VAL A 34 -9.53 36.08 -2.83
N THR A 35 -10.30 36.44 -1.81
CA THR A 35 -10.68 35.52 -0.73
C THR A 35 -11.64 34.42 -1.21
N LEU A 36 -12.62 34.74 -2.07
CA LEU A 36 -13.50 33.72 -2.67
C LEU A 36 -12.72 32.75 -3.57
N SER A 37 -11.81 33.27 -4.42
CA SER A 37 -10.98 32.41 -5.28
C SER A 37 -9.96 31.57 -4.50
N ALA A 38 -9.49 32.03 -3.35
CA ALA A 38 -8.65 31.25 -2.43
C ALA A 38 -9.48 30.15 -1.71
N GLN A 39 -10.71 30.47 -1.33
CA GLN A 39 -11.61 29.55 -0.67
C GLN A 39 -12.15 28.48 -1.62
N GLU A 40 -12.41 28.81 -2.88
CA GLU A 40 -12.73 27.84 -3.94
C GLU A 40 -11.52 26.96 -4.29
N ARG A 41 -10.29 27.49 -4.27
CA ARG A 41 -9.08 26.68 -4.47
C ARG A 41 -8.79 25.74 -3.31
N VAL A 42 -9.16 26.08 -2.09
CA VAL A 42 -9.04 25.17 -0.91
C VAL A 42 -10.19 24.15 -0.91
N SER A 43 -11.36 24.49 -1.45
CA SER A 43 -12.51 23.57 -1.56
C SER A 43 -12.42 22.63 -2.77
N SER A 44 -11.57 22.92 -3.75
CA SER A 44 -11.26 22.01 -4.85
C SER A 44 -10.04 21.11 -4.57
N ALA A 45 -9.68 20.88 -3.30
CA ALA A 45 -8.99 19.69 -2.92
C ALA A 45 -9.90 18.53 -3.32
N THR A 46 -9.72 18.04 -4.54
CA THR A 46 -10.33 16.84 -5.09
C THR A 46 -10.24 15.80 -3.98
N SER A 47 -11.38 15.39 -3.43
CA SER A 47 -11.44 14.18 -2.61
C SER A 47 -11.02 13.06 -3.56
N THR A 48 -9.73 12.77 -3.59
CA THR A 48 -9.22 11.62 -4.34
C THR A 48 -9.95 10.44 -3.74
N GLN A 49 -10.87 9.86 -4.49
CA GLN A 49 -11.64 8.71 -4.04
C GLN A 49 -10.63 7.64 -3.65
N GLN A 50 -10.64 7.25 -2.36
CA GLN A 50 -9.74 6.23 -1.86
C GLN A 50 -9.88 4.95 -2.66
N GLN A 51 -8.78 4.32 -2.99
CA GLN A 51 -8.80 3.01 -3.64
C GLN A 51 -9.16 1.95 -2.60
N LEU A 52 -10.20 1.16 -2.89
CA LEU A 52 -10.56 0.02 -2.06
C LEU A 52 -9.54 -1.10 -2.26
N VAL A 53 -8.90 -1.51 -1.17
CA VAL A 53 -7.88 -2.59 -1.22
C VAL A 53 -8.19 -3.68 -0.21
N ILE A 54 -7.87 -4.92 -0.59
CA ILE A 54 -7.74 -6.06 0.32
C ILE A 54 -6.29 -6.53 0.19
N ILE A 55 -5.66 -6.87 1.31
CA ILE A 55 -4.30 -7.38 1.35
C ILE A 55 -4.38 -8.87 1.72
N ASP A 56 -3.87 -9.75 0.86
CA ASP A 56 -3.67 -11.18 1.15
C ASP A 56 -2.17 -11.41 1.40
N THR A 57 -1.81 -11.98 2.55
CA THR A 57 -0.43 -11.95 3.06
C THR A 57 -0.09 -13.21 3.83
N ASP A 58 1.13 -13.72 3.67
CA ASP A 58 1.70 -14.75 4.53
C ASP A 58 2.62 -14.19 5.62
N ILE A 59 2.24 -13.02 6.13
CA ILE A 59 2.92 -12.23 7.16
C ILE A 59 3.47 -13.08 8.29
N GLY A 60 4.74 -12.86 8.64
CA GLY A 60 5.36 -13.45 9.82
C GLY A 60 6.64 -14.24 9.56
N ASP A 61 6.89 -14.73 8.33
CA ASP A 61 8.16 -15.42 7.98
C ASP A 61 9.25 -14.42 7.62
N ASP A 62 9.07 -13.64 6.57
CA ASP A 62 9.91 -12.48 6.29
C ASP A 62 9.35 -11.24 7.01
N ILE A 63 10.12 -10.17 7.01
CA ILE A 63 9.75 -8.93 7.70
C ILE A 63 9.01 -7.97 6.76
N ASP A 64 9.08 -8.16 5.48
CA ASP A 64 8.59 -7.24 4.48
C ASP A 64 7.06 -7.16 4.40
N ASP A 65 6.34 -8.23 4.70
CA ASP A 65 4.88 -8.22 4.84
C ASP A 65 4.38 -7.15 5.83
N VAL A 66 4.96 -7.12 7.04
CA VAL A 66 4.54 -6.13 8.04
C VAL A 66 4.95 -4.72 7.64
N LEU A 67 6.09 -4.57 6.96
CA LEU A 67 6.53 -3.29 6.39
C LEU A 67 5.58 -2.84 5.27
N ALA A 68 5.07 -3.78 4.46
CA ALA A 68 4.07 -3.55 3.42
C ALA A 68 2.71 -3.15 4.03
N LEU A 69 2.25 -3.86 5.06
CA LEU A 69 1.02 -3.51 5.78
C LEU A 69 1.13 -2.11 6.40
N GLY A 70 2.25 -1.79 7.03
CA GLY A 70 2.51 -0.46 7.58
C GLY A 70 2.48 0.64 6.53
N LEU A 71 3.03 0.41 5.32
CA LEU A 71 2.91 1.34 4.20
C LEU A 71 1.46 1.56 3.79
N ALA A 72 0.66 0.49 3.72
CA ALA A 72 -0.76 0.59 3.39
C ALA A 72 -1.52 1.44 4.41
N LEU A 73 -1.28 1.22 5.71
CA LEU A 73 -1.88 2.00 6.81
C LEU A 73 -1.41 3.46 6.86
N SER A 74 -0.22 3.74 6.32
CA SER A 74 0.36 5.09 6.23
C SER A 74 -0.06 5.86 4.97
N SER A 75 -0.94 5.29 4.14
CA SER A 75 -1.27 5.83 2.82
C SER A 75 -2.75 6.19 2.72
N PRO A 76 -3.09 7.48 2.84
CA PRO A 76 -4.48 7.95 2.83
C PRO A 76 -5.20 7.72 1.50
N GLU A 77 -4.49 7.41 0.43
CA GLU A 77 -5.05 7.03 -0.87
C GLU A 77 -5.73 5.67 -0.85
N LEU A 78 -5.40 4.82 0.14
CA LEU A 78 -5.96 3.49 0.28
C LEU A 78 -7.04 3.45 1.35
N LYS A 79 -8.11 2.72 1.08
CA LYS A 79 -9.06 2.24 2.07
C LYS A 79 -8.91 0.73 2.18
N VAL A 80 -8.25 0.27 3.23
CA VAL A 80 -8.07 -1.16 3.50
C VAL A 80 -9.39 -1.73 3.99
N LEU A 81 -10.04 -2.56 3.17
CA LEU A 81 -11.30 -3.23 3.48
C LEU A 81 -11.11 -4.43 4.40
N GLY A 82 -9.91 -4.99 4.41
CA GLY A 82 -9.53 -6.10 5.27
C GLY A 82 -8.20 -6.70 4.88
N VAL A 83 -7.67 -7.55 5.78
CA VAL A 83 -6.46 -8.33 5.58
C VAL A 83 -6.82 -9.81 5.65
N THR A 84 -6.41 -10.58 4.65
CA THR A 84 -6.56 -12.04 4.65
C THR A 84 -5.19 -12.68 4.84
N THR A 85 -5.11 -13.75 5.62
CA THR A 85 -3.85 -14.46 5.85
C THR A 85 -3.74 -15.67 4.95
N ALA A 86 -2.55 -15.93 4.41
CA ALA A 86 -2.28 -17.03 3.50
C ALA A 86 -1.16 -17.92 4.04
N TRP A 87 -1.13 -19.16 3.58
CA TRP A 87 -0.06 -20.12 3.80
C TRP A 87 0.32 -20.40 5.27
N GLY A 88 0.81 -21.61 5.55
CA GLY A 88 1.29 -22.01 6.88
C GLY A 88 0.19 -21.99 7.94
N ASP A 89 0.53 -21.55 9.15
CA ASP A 89 -0.42 -21.36 10.25
C ASP A 89 -1.17 -20.02 10.11
N THR A 90 -2.20 -20.02 9.25
CA THR A 90 -3.01 -18.83 8.96
C THR A 90 -3.74 -18.28 10.21
N SER A 91 -3.99 -19.15 11.20
CA SER A 91 -4.59 -18.73 12.48
C SER A 91 -3.62 -17.88 13.31
N LEU A 92 -2.37 -18.33 13.42
CA LEU A 92 -1.36 -17.57 14.13
C LEU A 92 -0.96 -16.30 13.39
N ARG A 93 -0.95 -16.32 12.04
CA ARG A 93 -0.76 -15.12 11.20
C ARG A 93 -1.90 -14.11 11.42
N ALA A 94 -3.14 -14.57 11.54
CA ALA A 94 -4.27 -13.68 11.86
C ALA A 94 -4.12 -12.99 13.23
N ARG A 95 -3.59 -13.69 14.23
CA ARG A 95 -3.26 -13.09 15.53
C ARG A 95 -2.13 -12.05 15.44
N LEU A 96 -1.16 -12.28 14.55
CA LEU A 96 -0.12 -11.29 14.27
C LEU A 96 -0.73 -10.01 13.69
N VAL A 97 -1.56 -10.14 12.65
CA VAL A 97 -2.25 -9.01 12.02
C VAL A 97 -3.13 -8.28 13.03
N ASP A 98 -3.94 -9.01 13.79
CA ASP A 98 -4.80 -8.41 14.83
C ASP A 98 -4.02 -7.60 15.86
N ARG A 99 -2.86 -8.11 16.29
CA ARG A 99 -2.03 -7.40 17.23
C ARG A 99 -1.45 -6.13 16.61
N PHE A 100 -0.88 -6.22 15.43
CA PHE A 100 -0.34 -5.06 14.71
C PHE A 100 -1.40 -3.99 14.45
N LEU A 101 -2.61 -4.39 14.03
CA LEU A 101 -3.73 -3.46 13.85
C LEU A 101 -4.20 -2.84 15.17
N ASN A 102 -4.16 -3.60 16.29
CA ASN A 102 -4.49 -3.08 17.60
C ASN A 102 -3.47 -2.06 18.07
N ASP A 103 -2.18 -2.39 17.99
CA ASP A 103 -1.07 -1.56 18.47
C ASP A 103 -0.94 -0.27 17.62
N THR A 104 -1.38 -0.31 16.36
CA THR A 104 -1.44 0.85 15.45
C THR A 104 -2.81 1.54 15.40
N GLY A 105 -3.76 1.24 16.31
CA GLY A 105 -5.06 1.91 16.38
C GLY A 105 -6.02 1.62 15.22
N ASN A 106 -5.80 0.55 14.45
CA ASN A 106 -6.58 0.19 13.26
C ASN A 106 -7.52 -1.00 13.49
N VAL A 107 -8.04 -1.15 14.69
CA VAL A 107 -8.88 -2.29 15.14
C VAL A 107 -10.15 -2.52 14.32
N GLN A 108 -10.59 -1.51 13.56
CA GLN A 108 -11.78 -1.57 12.71
C GLN A 108 -11.54 -2.34 11.40
N ILE A 109 -10.28 -2.61 11.03
CA ILE A 109 -9.96 -3.34 9.81
C ILE A 109 -10.19 -4.83 10.05
N PRO A 110 -11.09 -5.48 9.31
CA PRO A 110 -11.36 -6.91 9.48
C PRO A 110 -10.13 -7.76 9.11
N VAL A 111 -9.91 -8.82 9.89
CA VAL A 111 -8.96 -9.88 9.55
C VAL A 111 -9.73 -11.14 9.20
N ALA A 112 -9.37 -11.81 8.11
CA ALA A 112 -9.97 -13.07 7.72
C ALA A 112 -8.91 -14.17 7.59
N MET A 113 -9.21 -15.34 8.12
CA MET A 113 -8.29 -16.46 8.20
C MET A 113 -8.30 -17.26 6.90
N GLY A 114 -7.14 -17.39 6.26
CA GLY A 114 -6.97 -18.12 5.01
C GLY A 114 -6.89 -19.63 5.17
N ILE A 115 -6.76 -20.28 4.02
CA ILE A 115 -6.61 -21.72 3.95
C ILE A 115 -5.21 -22.10 4.46
N PRO A 116 -5.09 -22.90 5.54
CA PRO A 116 -3.80 -23.37 5.99
C PRO A 116 -3.26 -24.41 4.99
N LYS A 117 -2.08 -24.13 4.47
CA LYS A 117 -1.37 -25.05 3.57
C LYS A 117 0.10 -25.04 3.97
N HIS A 118 0.67 -26.22 4.24
CA HIS A 118 2.02 -26.35 4.76
C HIS A 118 2.89 -27.21 3.86
N LYS A 119 4.18 -26.92 3.85
CA LYS A 119 5.19 -27.86 3.43
C LYS A 119 5.47 -28.85 4.57
N GLN A 120 5.62 -30.13 4.25
CA GLN A 120 5.96 -31.13 5.27
C GLN A 120 7.29 -30.75 5.94
N GLY A 121 7.29 -30.66 7.29
CA GLY A 121 8.46 -30.28 8.07
C GLY A 121 8.69 -28.79 8.23
N GLU A 122 7.79 -27.95 7.76
CA GLU A 122 7.81 -26.51 8.00
C GLU A 122 7.62 -26.22 9.50
N GLY A 123 8.56 -25.48 10.08
CA GLY A 123 8.52 -25.06 11.48
C GLY A 123 7.69 -23.81 11.69
N ALA A 124 7.64 -23.34 12.94
CA ALA A 124 7.01 -22.06 13.24
C ALA A 124 7.72 -20.92 12.50
N PHE A 125 6.96 -19.98 11.98
CA PHE A 125 7.48 -18.81 11.28
C PHE A 125 8.29 -17.89 12.22
N SER A 126 9.10 -16.99 11.68
CA SER A 126 10.11 -16.25 12.43
C SER A 126 9.52 -15.40 13.55
N GLN A 127 8.37 -14.78 13.33
CA GLN A 127 7.69 -13.85 14.22
C GLN A 127 6.59 -14.51 15.07
N ALA A 128 6.56 -15.85 15.12
CA ALA A 128 5.54 -16.62 15.83
C ALA A 128 5.39 -16.24 17.31
N ARG A 129 6.50 -15.99 18.01
CA ARG A 129 6.48 -15.62 19.44
C ARG A 129 5.76 -14.29 19.69
N TRP A 130 5.93 -13.35 18.78
CA TRP A 130 5.22 -12.09 18.87
C TRP A 130 3.74 -12.29 18.57
N ALA A 131 3.41 -13.09 17.55
CA ALA A 131 2.04 -13.44 17.17
C ALA A 131 1.27 -14.17 18.30
N GLU A 132 1.92 -15.08 19.02
CA GLU A 132 1.34 -15.82 20.17
C GLU A 132 0.82 -14.91 21.28
N ARG A 133 1.30 -13.68 21.38
CA ARG A 133 0.83 -12.66 22.32
C ARG A 133 -0.33 -11.83 21.78
N GLY A 134 -0.66 -12.00 20.51
CA GLY A 134 -1.81 -11.32 19.89
C GLY A 134 -3.15 -11.84 20.41
N PRO A 135 -4.21 -11.08 20.21
CA PRO A 135 -5.55 -11.46 20.67
C PRO A 135 -6.03 -12.73 19.98
N GLN A 136 -6.79 -13.54 20.73
CA GLN A 136 -7.47 -14.69 20.15
C GLN A 136 -8.90 -14.28 19.77
N LYS A 137 -9.14 -14.13 18.48
CA LYS A 137 -10.46 -13.78 17.92
C LYS A 137 -10.94 -14.90 17.00
N GLN A 138 -12.24 -14.90 16.75
CA GLN A 138 -12.83 -15.70 15.68
C GLN A 138 -12.78 -14.87 14.38
N HIS A 139 -12.32 -15.48 13.30
CA HIS A 139 -12.21 -14.86 12.01
C HIS A 139 -13.10 -15.52 10.98
N GLN A 140 -13.65 -14.74 10.08
CA GLN A 140 -14.29 -15.25 8.86
C GLN A 140 -13.24 -15.98 8.01
N ALA A 141 -13.67 -16.98 7.24
CA ALA A 141 -12.80 -17.60 6.25
C ALA A 141 -12.45 -16.60 5.13
N ALA A 142 -11.17 -16.54 4.74
CA ALA A 142 -10.69 -15.58 3.74
C ALA A 142 -11.44 -15.66 2.41
N VAL A 143 -11.72 -16.86 1.91
CA VAL A 143 -12.45 -17.05 0.65
C VAL A 143 -13.87 -16.48 0.72
N ASP A 144 -14.56 -16.66 1.87
CA ASP A 144 -15.89 -16.07 2.08
C ASP A 144 -15.83 -14.56 2.14
N PHE A 145 -14.84 -14.03 2.86
CA PHE A 145 -14.60 -12.59 2.97
C PHE A 145 -14.30 -11.96 1.61
N LEU A 146 -13.36 -12.51 0.85
CA LEU A 146 -12.98 -12.03 -0.48
C LEU A 146 -14.20 -11.97 -1.41
N LEU A 147 -14.92 -13.07 -1.56
CA LEU A 147 -16.09 -13.13 -2.43
C LEU A 147 -17.21 -12.19 -1.95
N GLN A 148 -17.39 -12.04 -0.65
CA GLN A 148 -18.35 -11.08 -0.09
C GLN A 148 -17.99 -9.65 -0.44
N GLN A 149 -16.74 -9.24 -0.23
CA GLN A 149 -16.29 -7.87 -0.53
C GLN A 149 -16.36 -7.57 -2.03
N ILE A 150 -15.97 -8.51 -2.89
CA ILE A 150 -16.06 -8.33 -4.34
C ILE A 150 -17.53 -8.16 -4.80
N ARG A 151 -18.48 -8.87 -4.18
CA ARG A 151 -19.92 -8.68 -4.49
C ARG A 151 -20.43 -7.30 -4.04
N LEU A 152 -19.92 -6.78 -2.92
CA LEU A 152 -20.31 -5.46 -2.40
C LEU A 152 -19.71 -4.31 -3.22
N HIS A 153 -18.52 -4.52 -3.83
CA HIS A 153 -17.75 -3.51 -4.54
C HIS A 153 -17.26 -4.02 -5.90
N PRO A 154 -18.18 -4.39 -6.83
CA PRO A 154 -17.81 -4.99 -8.10
C PRO A 154 -17.05 -4.00 -9.00
N GLY A 155 -15.87 -4.38 -9.46
CA GLY A 155 -15.01 -3.54 -10.31
C GLY A 155 -14.22 -2.47 -9.57
N GLU A 156 -14.28 -2.41 -8.23
CA GLU A 156 -13.63 -1.36 -7.45
C GLU A 156 -12.40 -1.84 -6.67
N ILE A 157 -12.37 -3.13 -6.28
CA ILE A 157 -11.33 -3.65 -5.38
C ILE A 157 -10.04 -3.94 -6.14
N THR A 158 -8.94 -3.36 -5.67
CA THR A 158 -7.58 -3.83 -5.93
C THR A 158 -7.22 -4.85 -4.86
N LEU A 159 -6.95 -6.09 -5.26
CA LEU A 159 -6.38 -7.09 -4.38
C LEU A 159 -4.84 -6.97 -4.42
N VAL A 160 -4.21 -6.77 -3.28
CA VAL A 160 -2.75 -6.78 -3.12
C VAL A 160 -2.38 -8.15 -2.57
N GLU A 161 -1.68 -8.93 -3.38
CA GLU A 161 -1.25 -10.29 -3.09
C GLU A 161 0.21 -10.32 -2.71
N LEU A 162 0.51 -10.70 -1.48
CA LEU A 162 1.85 -10.70 -0.92
C LEU A 162 2.37 -12.11 -0.59
N GLY A 163 1.47 -13.10 -0.59
CA GLY A 163 1.80 -14.49 -0.26
C GLY A 163 1.52 -15.49 -1.38
N PRO A 164 1.56 -16.79 -1.08
CA PRO A 164 1.11 -17.83 -2.00
C PRO A 164 -0.40 -17.72 -2.30
N MET A 165 -0.78 -17.76 -3.57
CA MET A 165 -2.11 -17.45 -4.11
C MET A 165 -3.22 -18.45 -3.72
N THR A 166 -3.07 -19.19 -2.64
CA THR A 166 -3.98 -20.27 -2.22
C THR A 166 -5.42 -19.78 -2.04
N ASN A 167 -5.60 -18.64 -1.37
CA ASN A 167 -6.93 -18.05 -1.16
C ASN A 167 -7.57 -17.58 -2.49
N LEU A 168 -6.76 -17.00 -3.36
CA LEU A 168 -7.20 -16.51 -4.67
C LEU A 168 -7.61 -17.65 -5.57
N GLY A 169 -6.81 -18.70 -5.66
CA GLY A 169 -7.12 -19.91 -6.43
C GLY A 169 -8.43 -20.54 -5.96
N ALA A 170 -8.63 -20.66 -4.66
CA ALA A 170 -9.85 -21.21 -4.08
C ALA A 170 -11.08 -20.30 -4.29
N ALA A 171 -10.92 -18.97 -4.21
CA ALA A 171 -11.99 -18.02 -4.49
C ALA A 171 -12.41 -18.08 -5.98
N LEU A 172 -11.44 -18.16 -6.87
CA LEU A 172 -11.67 -18.30 -8.31
C LEU A 172 -12.38 -19.62 -8.66
N GLU A 173 -12.00 -20.73 -8.03
CA GLU A 173 -12.67 -22.01 -8.23
C GLU A 173 -14.11 -22.00 -7.73
N ARG A 174 -14.34 -21.40 -6.58
CA ARG A 174 -15.63 -21.40 -5.91
C ARG A 174 -16.67 -20.52 -6.59
N ASP A 175 -16.28 -19.33 -7.05
CA ASP A 175 -17.17 -18.39 -7.72
C ASP A 175 -16.39 -17.53 -8.73
N PRO A 176 -16.09 -18.10 -9.92
CA PRO A 176 -15.29 -17.41 -10.94
C PRO A 176 -15.92 -16.12 -11.44
N ASP A 177 -17.27 -16.06 -11.49
CA ASP A 177 -17.97 -14.88 -11.99
C ASP A 177 -17.88 -13.70 -11.01
N THR A 178 -17.90 -13.97 -9.71
CA THR A 178 -17.64 -12.95 -8.69
C THR A 178 -16.17 -12.56 -8.70
N PHE A 179 -15.24 -13.53 -8.70
CA PHE A 179 -13.80 -13.25 -8.66
C PHE A 179 -13.36 -12.35 -9.82
N ARG A 180 -13.86 -12.57 -11.03
CA ARG A 180 -13.57 -11.75 -12.20
C ARG A 180 -14.08 -10.32 -12.13
N LYS A 181 -14.85 -9.95 -11.11
CA LYS A 181 -15.25 -8.56 -10.83
C LYS A 181 -14.22 -7.79 -10.01
N LEU A 182 -13.07 -8.37 -9.67
CA LEU A 182 -11.96 -7.60 -9.15
C LEU A 182 -11.54 -6.52 -10.16
N LYS A 183 -11.21 -5.33 -9.68
CA LYS A 183 -10.66 -4.26 -10.51
C LYS A 183 -9.31 -4.67 -11.09
N ARG A 184 -8.45 -5.21 -10.24
CA ARG A 184 -7.13 -5.73 -10.56
C ARG A 184 -6.54 -6.51 -9.39
N ILE A 185 -5.53 -7.31 -9.68
CA ILE A 185 -4.62 -7.92 -8.70
C ILE A 185 -3.26 -7.26 -8.87
N VAL A 186 -2.60 -6.86 -7.77
CA VAL A 186 -1.20 -6.42 -7.73
C VAL A 186 -0.47 -7.43 -6.86
N ALA A 187 0.41 -8.22 -7.46
CA ALA A 187 1.03 -9.35 -6.78
C ALA A 187 2.56 -9.22 -6.70
N MET A 188 3.12 -9.43 -5.53
CA MET A 188 4.54 -9.78 -5.40
C MET A 188 4.70 -11.25 -5.72
N CYS A 189 5.17 -11.56 -6.90
CA CYS A 189 5.39 -12.94 -7.33
C CYS A 189 6.27 -13.03 -8.58
N GLY A 190 6.91 -14.17 -8.73
CA GLY A 190 7.62 -14.55 -9.95
C GLY A 190 9.05 -14.05 -10.06
N ALA A 191 9.76 -14.70 -10.97
CA ALA A 191 11.12 -14.37 -11.38
C ALA A 191 11.16 -14.40 -12.91
N VAL A 192 11.18 -13.24 -13.57
CA VAL A 192 11.02 -13.16 -15.03
C VAL A 192 12.36 -13.12 -15.73
N ARG A 193 13.22 -12.17 -15.38
CA ARG A 193 14.56 -11.99 -15.96
C ARG A 193 15.67 -12.01 -14.92
N LYS A 194 15.31 -11.93 -13.62
CA LYS A 194 16.25 -12.01 -12.50
C LYS A 194 15.75 -13.05 -11.49
N GLY A 195 16.66 -13.88 -11.00
CA GLY A 195 16.44 -14.73 -9.86
C GLY A 195 16.73 -14.03 -8.54
N TYR A 196 16.79 -14.81 -7.44
CA TYR A 196 17.13 -14.27 -6.13
C TYR A 196 18.56 -13.72 -6.08
N ASP A 197 18.71 -12.49 -5.61
CA ASP A 197 19.99 -11.92 -5.21
C ASP A 197 20.42 -12.55 -3.87
N ARG A 198 21.06 -13.70 -3.96
CA ARG A 198 21.63 -14.37 -2.79
C ARG A 198 23.01 -13.76 -2.50
N TYR A 199 23.09 -13.05 -1.38
CA TYR A 199 24.34 -12.53 -0.80
C TYR A 199 24.89 -11.20 -1.34
N GLY A 200 24.15 -10.43 -2.14
CA GLY A 200 24.66 -9.18 -2.71
C GLY A 200 25.91 -9.42 -3.59
N LEU A 201 26.11 -10.65 -4.04
CA LEU A 201 27.15 -10.98 -5.00
C LEU A 201 26.67 -10.54 -6.38
N LEU A 202 27.60 -10.05 -7.19
CA LEU A 202 27.38 -9.57 -8.57
C LEU A 202 26.81 -10.64 -9.54
N PHE A 203 26.47 -11.80 -9.02
CA PHE A 203 25.90 -12.92 -9.76
C PHE A 203 24.47 -13.17 -9.29
N ASP A 204 23.51 -12.66 -10.03
CA ASP A 204 22.11 -13.05 -9.93
C ASP A 204 22.01 -14.59 -9.93
N SER A 205 21.15 -15.17 -9.10
CA SER A 205 20.84 -16.59 -9.21
C SER A 205 20.48 -16.89 -10.65
N PRO A 206 21.11 -17.89 -11.29
CA PRO A 206 20.81 -18.17 -12.69
C PRO A 206 19.34 -18.52 -12.84
N LEU A 207 18.69 -17.95 -13.84
CA LEU A 207 17.36 -18.36 -14.28
C LEU A 207 17.47 -19.72 -15.02
N PRO A 208 16.41 -20.52 -14.99
CA PRO A 208 15.11 -20.30 -14.35
C PRO A 208 15.16 -20.64 -12.85
N VAL A 209 14.38 -19.90 -12.04
CA VAL A 209 14.22 -20.16 -10.60
C VAL A 209 12.76 -20.04 -10.21
N PRO A 210 12.18 -21.00 -9.46
CA PRO A 210 10.86 -20.85 -8.89
C PRO A 210 10.92 -19.79 -7.77
N GLU A 211 10.06 -18.76 -7.90
CA GLU A 211 9.89 -17.76 -6.86
C GLU A 211 8.95 -18.31 -5.77
N TYR A 212 9.16 -17.91 -4.51
CA TYR A 212 8.54 -18.54 -3.34
C TYR A 212 7.01 -18.53 -3.40
N ASN A 213 6.36 -17.39 -3.63
CA ASN A 213 4.90 -17.26 -3.62
C ASN A 213 4.24 -18.14 -4.69
N ILE A 214 4.87 -18.24 -5.86
CA ILE A 214 4.43 -19.16 -6.92
C ILE A 214 4.74 -20.60 -6.55
N ALA A 215 5.96 -20.89 -6.07
CA ALA A 215 6.39 -22.25 -5.81
C ALA A 215 5.62 -22.95 -4.69
N MET A 216 5.12 -22.20 -3.71
CA MET A 216 4.33 -22.75 -2.61
C MET A 216 2.95 -23.19 -3.04
N ASP A 217 2.34 -22.56 -4.07
CA ASP A 217 1.06 -23.00 -4.64
C ASP A 217 0.99 -22.78 -6.16
N VAL A 218 1.74 -23.60 -6.88
CA VAL A 218 1.87 -23.55 -8.34
C VAL A 218 0.50 -23.66 -9.04
N GLU A 219 -0.40 -24.48 -8.51
CA GLU A 219 -1.72 -24.68 -9.11
C GLU A 219 -2.60 -23.45 -8.97
N ALA A 220 -2.64 -22.85 -7.78
CA ALA A 220 -3.36 -21.60 -7.54
C ALA A 220 -2.79 -20.45 -8.38
N ALA A 221 -1.46 -20.31 -8.45
CA ALA A 221 -0.81 -19.31 -9.27
C ALA A 221 -1.19 -19.44 -10.76
N ARG A 222 -1.13 -20.64 -11.32
CA ARG A 222 -1.55 -20.91 -12.71
C ARG A 222 -2.99 -20.47 -12.97
N LYS A 223 -3.92 -20.81 -12.08
CA LYS A 223 -5.34 -20.42 -12.20
C LYS A 223 -5.50 -18.90 -12.18
N VAL A 224 -4.79 -18.22 -11.30
CA VAL A 224 -4.85 -16.74 -11.18
C VAL A 224 -4.27 -16.08 -12.43
N PHE A 225 -3.14 -16.55 -12.97
CA PHE A 225 -2.55 -16.05 -14.21
C PHE A 225 -3.46 -16.24 -15.45
N ASP A 226 -4.33 -17.26 -15.42
CA ASP A 226 -5.30 -17.56 -16.48
C ASP A 226 -6.70 -16.97 -16.19
N SER A 227 -6.91 -16.25 -15.09
CA SER A 227 -8.24 -15.84 -14.62
C SER A 227 -8.92 -14.75 -15.43
N SER A 228 -8.18 -14.05 -16.30
CA SER A 228 -8.60 -12.84 -17.04
C SER A 228 -8.82 -11.60 -16.16
N VAL A 229 -8.58 -11.65 -14.86
CA VAL A 229 -8.49 -10.45 -14.00
C VAL A 229 -7.22 -9.69 -14.37
N PRO A 230 -7.24 -8.35 -14.49
CA PRO A 230 -6.03 -7.57 -14.73
C PRO A 230 -4.97 -7.85 -13.66
N LEU A 231 -3.85 -8.47 -14.03
CA LEU A 231 -2.78 -8.89 -13.12
C LEU A 231 -1.52 -8.06 -13.34
N TYR A 232 -1.10 -7.38 -12.27
CA TYR A 232 0.12 -6.58 -12.20
C TYR A 232 1.14 -7.33 -11.35
N VAL A 233 2.26 -7.69 -11.94
CA VAL A 233 3.29 -8.55 -11.32
C VAL A 233 4.49 -7.71 -10.93
N MET A 234 4.86 -7.78 -9.66
CA MET A 234 6.06 -7.20 -9.07
C MET A 234 7.03 -8.35 -8.76
N PRO A 235 7.83 -8.79 -9.76
CA PRO A 235 8.68 -9.97 -9.62
C PRO A 235 9.99 -9.66 -8.90
N LEU A 236 10.82 -10.67 -8.66
CA LEU A 236 12.17 -10.51 -8.12
C LEU A 236 13.01 -9.49 -8.90
N ASP A 237 12.67 -9.25 -10.16
CA ASP A 237 13.33 -8.28 -11.06
C ASP A 237 13.34 -6.86 -10.48
N SER A 238 12.32 -6.49 -9.73
CA SER A 238 12.09 -5.13 -9.24
C SER A 238 11.92 -5.01 -7.72
N THR A 239 11.79 -6.11 -7.01
CA THR A 239 11.40 -6.10 -5.58
C THR A 239 12.58 -6.27 -4.63
N GLN A 240 13.78 -6.61 -5.12
CA GLN A 240 14.95 -6.91 -4.30
C GLN A 240 15.65 -5.67 -3.75
N LEU A 241 14.89 -4.71 -3.24
CA LEU A 241 15.39 -3.47 -2.65
C LEU A 241 15.78 -3.69 -1.19
N LYS A 242 17.03 -3.35 -0.83
CA LYS A 242 17.57 -3.62 0.51
C LYS A 242 17.29 -2.46 1.47
N LEU A 243 16.64 -2.77 2.58
CA LEU A 243 16.50 -1.85 3.72
C LEU A 243 17.83 -1.85 4.49
N ASP A 244 18.81 -1.05 4.02
CA ASP A 244 20.13 -0.96 4.59
C ASP A 244 20.13 -0.38 6.03
N GLU A 245 21.29 -0.38 6.68
CA GLU A 245 21.44 0.02 8.06
C GLU A 245 20.95 1.45 8.32
N LEU A 246 21.31 2.41 7.46
CA LEU A 246 20.92 3.81 7.66
C LEU A 246 19.40 4.00 7.58
N LYS A 247 18.74 3.31 6.66
CA LYS A 247 17.28 3.35 6.52
C LYS A 247 16.58 2.65 7.69
N ARG A 248 17.14 1.54 8.18
CA ARG A 248 16.63 0.86 9.38
C ARG A 248 16.76 1.73 10.62
N GLU A 249 17.89 2.39 10.81
CA GLU A 249 18.09 3.33 11.92
C GLU A 249 17.07 4.46 11.89
N GLN A 250 16.82 5.06 10.73
CA GLN A 250 15.78 6.09 10.58
C GLN A 250 14.39 5.57 10.96
N LEU A 251 14.07 4.35 10.52
CA LEU A 251 12.76 3.74 10.76
C LEU A 251 12.57 3.40 12.23
N PHE A 252 13.55 2.74 12.85
CA PHE A 252 13.44 2.22 14.23
C PHE A 252 13.63 3.31 15.29
N ALA A 253 14.38 4.37 14.99
CA ALA A 253 14.54 5.52 15.91
C ALA A 253 13.32 6.47 15.90
N HIS A 254 12.34 6.27 15.04
CA HIS A 254 11.21 7.19 14.91
C HIS A 254 10.29 7.21 16.13
N GLY A 255 10.08 6.05 16.78
CA GLY A 255 9.37 5.95 18.07
C GLY A 255 7.85 6.12 17.96
N SER A 256 7.24 5.66 16.88
CA SER A 256 5.79 5.48 16.79
C SER A 256 5.41 4.03 17.13
N ALA A 257 4.17 3.77 17.55
CA ALA A 257 3.69 2.40 17.81
C ALA A 257 3.97 1.45 16.63
N MET A 258 3.79 1.93 15.39
CA MET A 258 4.08 1.17 14.18
C MET A 258 5.57 0.83 14.04
N THR A 259 6.46 1.80 14.25
CA THR A 259 7.91 1.57 14.09
C THR A 259 8.51 0.80 15.25
N ASP A 260 7.89 0.86 16.43
CA ASP A 260 8.25 0.03 17.58
C ASP A 260 7.93 -1.45 17.30
N ASP A 261 6.77 -1.74 16.73
CA ASP A 261 6.41 -3.09 16.29
C ASP A 261 7.34 -3.59 15.17
N PHE A 262 7.66 -2.75 14.19
CA PHE A 262 8.66 -3.10 13.17
C PHE A 262 9.99 -3.50 13.78
N THR A 263 10.43 -2.76 14.80
CA THR A 263 11.69 -3.05 15.50
C THR A 263 11.65 -4.40 16.19
N LEU A 264 10.56 -4.70 16.91
CA LEU A 264 10.40 -5.98 17.61
C LEU A 264 10.33 -7.15 16.63
N LEU A 265 9.54 -7.02 15.57
CA LEU A 265 9.38 -8.07 14.55
C LEU A 265 10.67 -8.27 13.74
N TYR A 266 11.40 -7.19 13.44
CA TYR A 266 12.73 -7.28 12.84
C TYR A 266 13.70 -8.08 13.69
N HIS A 267 13.71 -7.87 15.00
CA HIS A 267 14.60 -8.63 15.89
C HIS A 267 14.26 -10.12 15.94
N GLU A 268 12.98 -10.49 15.93
CA GLU A 268 12.57 -11.90 15.84
C GLU A 268 12.99 -12.53 14.51
N TRP A 269 12.76 -11.82 13.40
CA TRP A 269 13.17 -12.23 12.05
C TRP A 269 14.69 -12.39 11.95
N SER A 270 15.44 -11.39 12.37
CA SER A 270 16.92 -11.41 12.31
C SER A 270 17.50 -12.54 13.17
N ALA A 271 16.96 -12.73 14.37
CA ALA A 271 17.40 -13.82 15.26
C ALA A 271 17.11 -15.21 14.66
N LYS A 272 15.99 -15.39 13.95
CA LYS A 272 15.60 -16.67 13.34
C LYS A 272 16.36 -16.96 12.06
N THR A 273 16.56 -15.97 11.22
CA THR A 273 17.15 -16.11 9.88
C THR A 273 18.65 -15.93 9.86
N GLY A 274 19.23 -15.26 10.86
CA GLY A 274 20.63 -14.83 10.89
C GLY A 274 20.93 -13.67 9.95
N GLN A 275 19.91 -13.13 9.26
CA GLN A 275 20.05 -12.00 8.35
C GLN A 275 19.90 -10.66 9.10
N GLN A 276 20.55 -9.61 8.58
CA GLN A 276 20.47 -8.28 9.18
C GLN A 276 19.81 -7.25 8.24
N THR A 277 19.87 -7.49 6.93
CA THR A 277 19.36 -6.54 5.94
C THR A 277 18.12 -7.11 5.27
N PRO A 278 16.91 -6.60 5.64
CA PRO A 278 15.67 -6.98 4.99
C PRO A 278 15.65 -6.62 3.52
N THR A 279 14.96 -7.41 2.73
CA THR A 279 14.60 -7.08 1.35
C THR A 279 13.13 -6.68 1.32
N MET A 280 12.79 -5.64 0.58
CA MET A 280 11.46 -5.02 0.56
C MET A 280 10.57 -5.63 -0.54
N PHE A 281 10.52 -6.97 -0.65
CA PHE A 281 9.82 -7.64 -1.75
C PHE A 281 8.36 -7.18 -1.87
N ASP A 282 7.57 -7.39 -0.84
CA ASP A 282 6.13 -7.14 -0.77
C ASP A 282 5.77 -5.67 -0.78
N VAL A 283 6.64 -4.85 -0.20
CA VAL A 283 6.41 -3.41 -0.09
C VAL A 283 6.26 -2.77 -1.47
N MET A 284 6.90 -3.32 -2.51
CA MET A 284 6.77 -2.83 -3.88
C MET A 284 5.34 -3.01 -4.42
N ALA A 285 4.67 -4.12 -4.09
CA ALA A 285 3.30 -4.36 -4.55
C ALA A 285 2.32 -3.33 -3.93
N VAL A 286 2.46 -3.04 -2.64
CA VAL A 286 1.69 -1.98 -1.97
C VAL A 286 2.04 -0.61 -2.54
N ALA A 287 3.33 -0.29 -2.72
CA ALA A 287 3.77 0.98 -3.28
C ALA A 287 3.19 1.20 -4.69
N TYR A 288 3.21 0.18 -5.55
CA TYR A 288 2.60 0.23 -6.87
C TYR A 288 1.07 0.41 -6.82
N ALA A 289 0.39 -0.22 -5.88
CA ALA A 289 -1.04 -0.04 -5.70
C ALA A 289 -1.40 1.41 -5.35
N ILE A 290 -0.54 2.10 -4.58
CA ILE A 290 -0.70 3.51 -4.20
C ILE A 290 -0.36 4.43 -5.38
N ASP A 291 0.82 4.27 -5.96
CA ASP A 291 1.32 5.08 -7.09
C ASP A 291 2.01 4.20 -8.14
N SER A 292 1.35 4.02 -9.27
CA SER A 292 1.89 3.19 -10.36
C SER A 292 3.15 3.75 -11.02
N ASN A 293 3.50 5.02 -10.78
CA ASN A 293 4.73 5.61 -11.30
C ASN A 293 5.99 5.11 -10.58
N ILE A 294 5.84 4.52 -9.39
CA ILE A 294 6.97 3.97 -8.62
C ILE A 294 7.66 2.82 -9.36
N CYS A 295 6.93 2.13 -10.22
CA CYS A 295 7.43 1.01 -11.00
C CYS A 295 6.70 0.90 -12.34
N PRO A 296 7.16 1.55 -13.42
CA PRO A 296 6.55 1.42 -14.74
C PRO A 296 6.49 -0.02 -15.22
N VAL A 297 5.32 -0.46 -15.69
CA VAL A 297 5.07 -1.85 -16.08
C VAL A 297 5.11 -2.03 -17.59
N THR A 298 5.54 -3.22 -18.02
CA THR A 298 5.54 -3.67 -19.40
C THR A 298 4.46 -4.75 -19.59
N PRO A 299 3.59 -4.65 -20.61
CA PRO A 299 2.65 -5.73 -20.92
C PRO A 299 3.41 -6.96 -21.43
N MET A 300 3.19 -8.12 -20.79
CA MET A 300 3.89 -9.36 -21.10
C MET A 300 2.90 -10.54 -21.10
N ARG A 301 3.21 -11.58 -21.85
CA ARG A 301 2.58 -12.88 -21.70
C ARG A 301 3.45 -13.75 -20.81
N LEU A 302 2.95 -14.05 -19.63
CA LEU A 302 3.60 -14.93 -18.67
C LEU A 302 2.78 -16.23 -18.49
N SER A 303 3.48 -17.33 -18.26
CA SER A 303 2.89 -18.60 -17.83
C SER A 303 3.71 -19.21 -16.71
N ILE A 304 3.05 -20.00 -15.88
CA ILE A 304 3.70 -20.69 -14.77
C ILE A 304 3.88 -22.17 -15.14
N GLY A 305 5.13 -22.64 -15.11
CA GLY A 305 5.47 -24.05 -15.31
C GLY A 305 4.97 -24.93 -14.15
N SER A 306 4.93 -26.23 -14.37
CA SER A 306 4.59 -27.19 -13.31
C SER A 306 5.64 -27.27 -12.20
N ASP A 307 6.81 -26.75 -12.45
CA ASP A 307 7.94 -26.59 -11.52
C ASP A 307 7.92 -25.29 -10.72
N GLY A 308 6.90 -24.42 -10.95
CA GLY A 308 6.78 -23.12 -10.31
C GLY A 308 7.61 -22.00 -10.96
N VAL A 309 8.25 -22.28 -12.08
CA VAL A 309 9.03 -21.29 -12.82
C VAL A 309 8.11 -20.39 -13.64
N THR A 310 8.41 -19.09 -13.62
CA THR A 310 7.73 -18.09 -14.46
C THR A 310 8.40 -18.02 -15.84
N HIS A 311 7.61 -18.20 -16.89
CA HIS A 311 8.10 -18.17 -18.28
C HIS A 311 7.51 -17.01 -19.05
N GLU A 312 8.36 -16.21 -19.68
CA GLU A 312 7.95 -15.25 -20.71
C GLU A 312 7.62 -16.01 -22.01
N GLN A 313 6.52 -15.67 -22.66
CA GLN A 313 6.05 -16.31 -23.87
C GLN A 313 5.63 -15.30 -24.92
N ASP A 314 5.68 -15.70 -26.19
CA ASP A 314 5.11 -14.92 -27.26
C ASP A 314 3.58 -14.94 -27.20
N GLY A 315 2.95 -13.85 -27.65
CA GLY A 315 1.51 -13.76 -27.80
C GLY A 315 0.87 -12.56 -27.15
N LYS A 316 -0.47 -12.58 -27.05
CA LYS A 316 -1.22 -11.49 -26.43
C LYS A 316 -0.88 -11.41 -24.92
N PRO A 317 -0.51 -10.23 -24.41
CA PRO A 317 -0.22 -10.05 -22.99
C PRO A 317 -1.42 -10.47 -22.10
N ASN A 318 -1.11 -11.12 -20.98
CA ASN A 318 -2.06 -11.46 -19.91
C ASN A 318 -1.69 -10.77 -18.58
N THR A 319 -0.53 -10.12 -18.52
CA THR A 319 0.00 -9.47 -17.31
C THR A 319 0.66 -8.14 -17.66
N TRP A 320 0.82 -7.30 -16.62
CA TRP A 320 1.65 -6.09 -16.62
C TRP A 320 2.77 -6.27 -15.60
N VAL A 321 4.02 -6.25 -16.05
CA VAL A 321 5.17 -6.67 -15.25
C VAL A 321 6.10 -5.49 -14.98
N CYS A 322 6.42 -5.25 -13.72
CA CYS A 322 7.47 -4.31 -13.32
C CYS A 322 8.84 -5.01 -13.38
N LEU A 323 9.62 -4.74 -14.40
CA LEU A 323 10.95 -5.35 -14.59
C LEU A 323 12.10 -4.58 -13.96
N HIS A 324 11.85 -3.34 -13.53
CA HIS A 324 12.88 -2.49 -12.97
C HIS A 324 12.29 -1.44 -12.03
N SER A 325 12.92 -1.28 -10.88
CA SER A 325 12.62 -0.23 -9.91
C SER A 325 13.91 0.51 -9.54
N SER A 326 13.75 1.72 -8.99
CA SER A 326 14.87 2.53 -8.51
C SER A 326 14.83 2.64 -7.00
N SER A 327 15.93 2.30 -6.34
CA SER A 327 16.04 2.26 -4.88
C SER A 327 15.74 3.61 -4.22
N ASP A 328 16.40 4.69 -4.64
CA ASP A 328 16.27 5.99 -3.98
C ASP A 328 14.84 6.57 -4.04
N PRO A 329 14.16 6.64 -5.21
CA PRO A 329 12.77 7.07 -5.26
C PRO A 329 11.85 6.18 -4.44
N PHE A 330 12.06 4.85 -4.44
CA PHE A 330 11.27 3.93 -3.65
C PHE A 330 11.41 4.20 -2.13
N PHE A 331 12.64 4.31 -1.62
CA PHE A 331 12.84 4.55 -0.20
C PHE A 331 12.42 5.97 0.23
N GLN A 332 12.57 6.96 -0.64
CA GLN A 332 12.02 8.29 -0.40
C GLN A 332 10.48 8.24 -0.28
N PHE A 333 9.83 7.46 -1.14
CA PHE A 333 8.39 7.24 -1.09
C PHE A 333 7.97 6.49 0.19
N TYR A 334 8.61 5.37 0.50
CA TYR A 334 8.31 4.51 1.63
C TYR A 334 8.51 5.24 2.97
N LEU A 335 9.74 5.69 3.24
CA LEU A 335 10.09 6.37 4.49
C LEU A 335 9.31 7.68 4.65
N GLY A 336 9.13 8.43 3.56
CA GLY A 336 8.36 9.65 3.56
C GLY A 336 6.88 9.47 3.96
N ARG A 337 6.31 8.26 3.87
CA ARG A 337 4.95 7.92 4.32
C ARG A 337 4.95 7.34 5.72
N VAL A 338 5.73 6.30 5.95
CA VAL A 338 5.76 5.59 7.23
C VAL A 338 6.23 6.49 8.38
N LEU A 339 7.24 7.33 8.16
CA LEU A 339 7.72 8.28 9.17
C LEU A 339 6.78 9.49 9.41
N ARG A 340 5.76 9.68 8.58
CA ARG A 340 4.69 10.68 8.82
C ARG A 340 3.40 10.07 9.34
N TRP A 341 3.40 8.76 9.51
CA TRP A 341 2.23 8.09 10.07
C TRP A 341 1.92 8.59 11.48
N THR A 342 0.65 8.85 11.73
CA THR A 342 0.13 9.19 13.05
C THR A 342 -1.00 8.24 13.40
N GLU A 343 -1.06 7.85 14.66
CA GLU A 343 -2.13 6.98 15.15
C GLU A 343 -3.50 7.59 14.82
N PRO A 344 -4.45 6.81 14.30
CA PRO A 344 -5.80 7.27 14.04
C PRO A 344 -6.45 7.83 15.32
N ALA A 345 -7.14 8.96 15.21
CA ALA A 345 -7.85 9.54 16.34
C ALA A 345 -8.86 8.53 16.92
N ASN A 346 -8.73 8.24 18.19
CA ASN A 346 -9.61 7.28 18.89
C ASN A 346 -11.03 7.87 18.96
N THR A 347 -11.95 7.43 18.10
CA THR A 347 -13.34 7.90 18.04
C THR A 347 -14.20 7.33 19.18
N SER A 348 -13.61 6.66 20.19
CA SER A 348 -14.31 5.98 21.29
C SER A 348 -14.42 6.78 22.60
N SER A 349 -14.22 8.12 22.59
CA SER A 349 -14.35 8.94 23.82
C SER A 349 -15.72 9.65 23.99
N GLU A 350 -16.77 9.20 23.30
CA GLU A 350 -18.14 9.64 23.60
C GLU A 350 -19.03 8.42 23.89
N ARG A 351 -18.96 7.94 25.16
CA ARG A 351 -20.10 7.26 25.81
C ARG A 351 -20.03 7.50 27.33
#